data_e9324271a3c82ef6238df13f09f45499
#
_entry.id   e9324271a3c82ef6238df13f09f45499
#
_cell.length_a   1.000
_cell.length_b   1.000
_cell.length_c   1.000
_cell.angle_alpha   90.00
_cell.angle_beta   90.00
_cell.angle_gamma   90.00
#
_symmetry.space_group_name_H-M   'P 1'
#
loop_
_entity.id
_entity.type
_entity.pdbx_description
1 polymer ?
#
loop_
_entity_poly.entity_id
_entity_poly.type
_entity_poly.pdbx_seq_one_letter_code
_entity_poly.pdbx_strand_id
1 'polypeptide(L)'
;MAAGGVTYDTGALVAAERNNRRMWALHAGYLAEEVIPAVPAPVLAEAWRGGPRQASLVRFLRMCEVEAMSEDLARQTGVLAGKSDHDDIVDVAVVDGAIRRGDAIVTSNVTHIRKVADAARAVLRIESI
;
A
#
# COMPACT_ATOMS: atom_id res chain seq x y z
N MET A 1 14.04 10.62 -16.08
CA MET A 1 12.76 9.94 -15.84
C MET A 1 12.55 9.83 -14.34
N ALA A 2 11.42 10.30 -13.86
CA ALA A 2 11.13 10.22 -12.44
C ALA A 2 11.07 8.75 -11.99
N ALA A 3 11.64 8.45 -10.82
CA ALA A 3 11.44 7.16 -10.20
C ALA A 3 9.92 6.97 -9.97
N GLY A 4 9.43 5.78 -10.13
CA GLY A 4 8.06 5.46 -9.78
C GLY A 4 7.83 5.67 -8.28
N GLY A 5 6.59 5.84 -7.89
CA GLY A 5 6.20 5.97 -6.50
C GLY A 5 6.17 4.63 -5.78
N VAL A 6 5.63 4.65 -4.58
CA VAL A 6 5.45 3.45 -3.76
C VAL A 6 4.10 3.47 -3.09
N THR A 7 3.47 2.32 -3.01
CA THR A 7 2.21 2.10 -2.30
C THR A 7 2.46 1.15 -1.14
N TYR A 8 1.95 1.49 0.03
CA TYR A 8 2.05 0.65 1.22
C TYR A 8 0.77 -0.15 1.43
N ASP A 9 0.91 -1.44 1.72
CA ASP A 9 -0.22 -2.25 2.17
C ASP A 9 -0.37 -2.20 3.70
N THR A 10 -1.34 -2.91 4.22
CA THR A 10 -1.60 -2.96 5.66
C THR A 10 -0.41 -3.53 6.43
N GLY A 11 0.25 -4.57 5.89
CA GLY A 11 1.43 -5.16 6.54
C GLY A 11 2.56 -4.16 6.70
N ALA A 12 2.74 -3.25 5.74
CA ALA A 12 3.74 -2.18 5.84
C ALA A 12 3.42 -1.24 7.01
N LEU A 13 2.16 -0.84 7.16
CA LEU A 13 1.74 0.03 8.27
C LEU A 13 1.88 -0.67 9.62
N VAL A 14 1.53 -1.96 9.69
CA VAL A 14 1.69 -2.75 10.93
C VAL A 14 3.16 -2.85 11.30
N ALA A 15 4.04 -3.09 10.33
CA ALA A 15 5.49 -3.12 10.56
C ALA A 15 6.00 -1.77 11.08
N ALA A 16 5.54 -0.66 10.52
CA ALA A 16 5.90 0.68 10.98
C ALA A 16 5.43 0.94 12.41
N GLU A 17 4.21 0.52 12.74
CA GLU A 17 3.68 0.65 14.11
C GLU A 17 4.53 -0.11 15.13
N ARG A 18 5.06 -1.27 14.74
CA ARG A 18 5.90 -2.12 15.58
C ARG A 18 7.37 -1.70 15.58
N ASN A 19 7.69 -0.58 14.98
CA ASN A 19 9.04 -0.06 14.85
C ASN A 19 10.01 -1.03 14.15
N ASN A 20 9.52 -1.75 13.16
CA ASN A 20 10.35 -2.63 12.34
C ASN A 20 11.44 -1.82 11.63
N ARG A 21 12.70 -2.18 11.86
CA ARG A 21 13.85 -1.42 11.35
C ARG A 21 13.88 -1.36 9.83
N ARG A 22 13.61 -2.49 9.18
CA ARG A 22 13.61 -2.56 7.71
C ARG A 22 12.54 -1.64 7.12
N MET A 23 11.34 -1.64 7.70
CA MET A 23 10.26 -0.80 7.20
C MET A 23 10.59 0.69 7.36
N TRP A 24 11.11 1.09 8.52
CA TRP A 24 11.50 2.47 8.74
C TRP A 24 12.67 2.89 7.85
N ALA A 25 13.63 1.98 7.58
CA ALA A 25 14.74 2.26 6.67
C ALA A 25 14.25 2.43 5.22
N LEU A 26 13.33 1.58 4.76
CA LEU A 26 12.73 1.73 3.44
C LEU A 26 12.01 3.07 3.31
N HIS A 27 11.21 3.42 4.32
CA HIS A 27 10.47 4.68 4.35
C HIS A 27 11.42 5.88 4.28
N ALA A 28 12.47 5.90 5.10
CA ALA A 28 13.48 6.95 5.07
C ALA A 28 14.15 7.05 3.71
N GLY A 29 14.42 5.91 3.07
CA GLY A 29 15.02 5.88 1.73
C GLY A 29 14.12 6.51 0.68
N TYR A 30 12.83 6.20 0.69
CA TYR A 30 11.87 6.81 -0.24
C TYR A 30 11.80 8.33 -0.04
N LEU A 31 11.69 8.78 1.22
CA LEU A 31 11.62 10.20 1.52
C LEU A 31 12.91 10.94 1.10
N ALA A 32 14.06 10.31 1.25
CA ALA A 32 15.33 10.89 0.79
C ALA A 32 15.38 11.08 -0.73
N GLU A 33 14.64 10.26 -1.46
CA GLU A 33 14.50 10.37 -2.92
C GLU A 33 13.31 11.24 -3.34
N GLU A 34 12.70 11.94 -2.38
CA GLU A 34 11.53 12.79 -2.60
C GLU A 34 10.31 12.01 -3.11
N VAL A 35 10.21 10.73 -2.75
CA VAL A 35 9.04 9.90 -3.03
C VAL A 35 8.12 9.92 -1.81
N ILE A 36 6.89 10.40 -1.99
CA ILE A 36 5.87 10.39 -0.94
C ILE A 36 5.05 9.11 -1.10
N PRO A 37 5.13 8.18 -0.13
CA PRO A 37 4.39 6.92 -0.26
C PRO A 37 2.88 7.15 -0.22
N ALA A 38 2.16 6.37 -1.04
CA ALA A 38 0.71 6.37 -1.06
C ALA A 38 0.15 5.28 -0.14
N VAL A 39 -0.87 5.64 0.61
CA VAL A 39 -1.62 4.71 1.47
C VAL A 39 -3.08 4.77 1.04
N PRO A 40 -3.61 3.72 0.43
CA PRO A 40 -5.05 3.68 0.13
C PRO A 40 -5.90 3.81 1.39
N ALA A 41 -6.99 4.55 1.33
CA ALA A 41 -7.87 4.73 2.48
C ALA A 41 -8.31 3.41 3.13
N PRO A 42 -8.65 2.34 2.38
CA PRO A 42 -8.97 1.05 2.99
C PRO A 42 -7.82 0.45 3.81
N VAL A 43 -6.58 0.65 3.40
CA VAL A 43 -5.39 0.22 4.16
C VAL A 43 -5.32 0.95 5.49
N LEU A 44 -5.52 2.27 5.46
CA LEU A 44 -5.56 3.06 6.69
C LEU A 44 -6.66 2.56 7.63
N ALA A 45 -7.86 2.31 7.10
CA ALA A 45 -8.97 1.81 7.91
C ALA A 45 -8.65 0.47 8.58
N GLU A 46 -7.94 -0.40 7.87
CA GLU A 46 -7.56 -1.72 8.41
C GLU A 46 -6.50 -1.61 9.51
N ALA A 47 -5.56 -0.69 9.39
CA ALA A 47 -4.46 -0.53 10.34
C ALA A 47 -4.79 0.39 11.52
N TRP A 48 -5.66 1.36 11.32
CA TRP A 48 -5.93 2.41 12.31
C TRP A 48 -6.88 1.96 13.40
N ARG A 49 -6.49 2.20 14.67
CA ARG A 49 -7.37 1.97 15.83
C ARG A 49 -7.43 3.21 16.73
N GLY A 50 -6.48 4.13 16.58
CA GLY A 50 -6.33 5.30 17.42
C GLY A 50 -5.68 4.96 18.77
N GLY A 51 -5.36 5.98 19.52
CA GLY A 51 -4.79 5.84 20.85
C GLY A 51 -3.27 5.85 20.87
N PRO A 52 -2.69 5.89 22.08
CA PRO A 52 -1.25 6.14 22.26
C PRO A 52 -0.34 5.01 21.77
N ARG A 53 -0.86 3.79 21.64
CA ARG A 53 -0.08 2.65 21.13
C ARG A 53 0.32 2.83 19.68
N GLN A 54 -0.36 3.71 18.96
CA GLN A 54 -0.09 3.96 17.54
C GLN A 54 0.74 5.22 17.30
N ALA A 55 1.45 5.72 18.29
CA ALA A 55 2.28 6.93 18.15
C ALA A 55 3.30 6.78 16.99
N SER A 56 3.94 5.62 16.85
CA SER A 56 4.87 5.37 15.75
C SER A 56 4.17 5.38 14.39
N LEU A 57 2.97 4.81 14.30
CA LEU A 57 2.18 4.84 13.07
C LEU A 57 1.79 6.28 12.72
N VAL A 58 1.40 7.08 13.69
CA VAL A 58 1.07 8.50 13.47
C VAL A 58 2.26 9.23 12.84
N ARG A 59 3.46 9.05 13.39
CA ARG A 59 4.67 9.67 12.85
C ARG A 59 4.96 9.21 11.42
N PHE A 60 4.81 7.92 11.18
CA PHE A 60 5.04 7.32 9.87
C PHE A 60 4.09 7.92 8.83
N LEU A 61 2.81 8.02 9.17
CA LEU A 61 1.77 8.51 8.26
C LEU A 61 1.91 10.00 7.91
N ARG A 62 2.59 10.80 8.75
CA ARG A 62 2.79 12.23 8.47
C ARG A 62 3.49 12.48 7.15
N MET A 63 4.32 11.55 6.71
CA MET A 63 5.07 11.66 5.46
C MET A 63 4.49 10.79 4.35
N CYS A 64 3.28 10.30 4.53
CA CYS A 64 2.54 9.55 3.52
C CYS A 64 1.37 10.37 3.01
N GLU A 65 0.89 10.02 1.82
CA GLU A 65 -0.34 10.58 1.28
C GLU A 65 -1.42 9.50 1.29
N VAL A 66 -2.51 9.76 2.02
CA VAL A 66 -3.66 8.85 2.04
C VAL A 66 -4.54 9.17 0.84
N GLU A 67 -4.74 8.16 -0.02
CA GLU A 67 -5.62 8.31 -1.17
C GLU A 67 -7.05 7.91 -0.80
N ALA A 68 -7.98 8.86 -0.94
CA ALA A 68 -9.39 8.60 -0.71
C ALA A 68 -9.94 7.58 -1.70
N MET A 69 -10.84 6.72 -1.26
CA MET A 69 -11.54 5.81 -2.15
C MET A 69 -12.85 6.46 -2.60
N SER A 70 -12.83 7.04 -3.80
CA SER A 70 -14.03 7.56 -4.43
C SER A 70 -14.93 6.43 -4.92
N GLU A 71 -16.13 6.77 -5.33
CA GLU A 71 -17.03 5.77 -5.94
C GLU A 71 -16.39 5.14 -7.18
N ASP A 72 -15.76 5.96 -8.04
CA ASP A 72 -15.11 5.46 -9.25
C ASP A 72 -13.99 4.46 -8.92
N LEU A 73 -13.14 4.79 -7.93
CA LEU A 73 -12.08 3.89 -7.50
C LEU A 73 -12.63 2.63 -6.87
N ALA A 74 -13.72 2.74 -6.10
CA ALA A 74 -14.38 1.57 -5.51
C ALA A 74 -14.91 0.62 -6.61
N ARG A 75 -15.50 1.16 -7.67
CA ARG A 75 -15.98 0.36 -8.80
C ARG A 75 -14.84 -0.33 -9.55
N GLN A 76 -13.75 0.38 -9.82
CA GLN A 76 -12.55 -0.20 -10.45
C GLN A 76 -11.97 -1.33 -9.60
N THR A 77 -11.85 -1.09 -8.31
CA THR A 77 -11.36 -2.09 -7.36
C THR A 77 -12.25 -3.34 -7.37
N GLY A 78 -13.57 -3.15 -7.37
CA GLY A 78 -14.53 -4.25 -7.43
C GLY A 78 -14.41 -5.08 -8.69
N VAL A 79 -14.21 -4.45 -9.85
CA VAL A 79 -13.98 -5.16 -11.12
C VAL A 79 -12.71 -6.02 -11.03
N LEU A 80 -11.64 -5.47 -10.51
CA LEU A 80 -10.38 -6.22 -10.36
C LEU A 80 -10.53 -7.36 -9.35
N ALA A 81 -11.27 -7.17 -8.27
CA ALA A 81 -11.57 -8.22 -7.30
C ALA A 81 -12.27 -9.41 -7.98
N GLY A 82 -13.24 -9.14 -8.85
CA GLY A 82 -13.93 -10.17 -9.61
C GLY A 82 -12.98 -10.93 -10.55
N LYS A 83 -12.12 -10.21 -11.26
CA LYS A 83 -11.15 -10.82 -12.19
C LYS A 83 -10.12 -11.68 -11.46
N SER A 84 -9.69 -11.26 -10.28
CA SER A 84 -8.65 -11.96 -9.53
C SER A 84 -9.19 -13.09 -8.67
N ASP A 85 -10.49 -13.18 -8.51
CA ASP A 85 -11.14 -14.10 -7.57
C ASP A 85 -10.48 -14.02 -6.19
N HIS A 86 -10.29 -12.79 -5.71
CA HIS A 86 -9.60 -12.49 -4.46
C HIS A 86 -10.57 -11.79 -3.51
N ASP A 87 -10.73 -12.33 -2.30
CA ASP A 87 -11.74 -11.88 -1.35
C ASP A 87 -11.34 -10.62 -0.57
N ASP A 88 -10.04 -10.38 -0.43
CA ASP A 88 -9.57 -9.25 0.36
C ASP A 88 -9.56 -7.97 -0.50
N ILE A 89 -10.58 -7.17 -0.33
CA ILE A 89 -10.74 -5.93 -1.09
C ILE A 89 -9.62 -4.92 -0.81
N VAL A 90 -8.99 -4.97 0.37
CA VAL A 90 -7.89 -4.08 0.72
C VAL A 90 -6.66 -4.40 -0.14
N ASP A 91 -6.31 -5.68 -0.28
CA ASP A 91 -5.23 -6.11 -1.18
C ASP A 91 -5.49 -5.65 -2.61
N VAL A 92 -6.74 -5.81 -3.07
CA VAL A 92 -7.12 -5.41 -4.43
C VAL A 92 -6.98 -3.91 -4.62
N ALA A 93 -7.39 -3.10 -3.63
CA ALA A 93 -7.23 -1.65 -3.67
C ALA A 93 -5.76 -1.23 -3.75
N VAL A 94 -4.88 -1.93 -3.02
CA VAL A 94 -3.44 -1.69 -3.08
C VAL A 94 -2.91 -1.90 -4.50
N VAL A 95 -3.24 -3.03 -5.10
CA VAL A 95 -2.77 -3.36 -6.46
C VAL A 95 -3.36 -2.40 -7.49
N ASP A 96 -4.65 -2.13 -7.44
CA ASP A 96 -5.32 -1.22 -8.38
C ASP A 96 -4.68 0.18 -8.34
N GLY A 97 -4.46 0.71 -7.16
CA GLY A 97 -3.82 2.02 -6.99
C GLY A 97 -2.38 2.03 -7.49
N ALA A 98 -1.62 0.98 -7.19
CA ALA A 98 -0.23 0.88 -7.64
C ALA A 98 -0.13 0.82 -9.17
N ILE A 99 -1.01 0.06 -9.82
CA ILE A 99 -1.07 0.01 -11.29
C ILE A 99 -1.34 1.39 -11.86
N ARG A 100 -2.35 2.06 -11.34
CA ARG A 100 -2.80 3.36 -11.83
C ARG A 100 -1.72 4.43 -11.70
N ARG A 101 -0.94 4.40 -10.61
CA ARG A 101 0.14 5.37 -10.35
C ARG A 101 1.51 4.93 -10.89
N GLY A 102 1.66 3.68 -11.31
CA GLY A 102 2.96 3.14 -11.69
C GLY A 102 3.89 2.91 -10.50
N ASP A 103 3.35 2.54 -9.35
CA ASP A 103 4.08 2.38 -8.10
C ASP A 103 4.64 0.97 -7.91
N ALA A 104 5.72 0.88 -7.13
CA ALA A 104 6.09 -0.36 -6.44
C ALA A 104 5.15 -0.56 -5.26
N ILE A 105 5.08 -1.79 -4.75
CA ILE A 105 4.28 -2.12 -3.57
C ILE A 105 5.19 -2.66 -2.48
N VAL A 106 5.06 -2.14 -1.26
CA VAL A 106 5.69 -2.72 -0.08
C VAL A 106 4.63 -3.53 0.66
N THR A 107 4.90 -4.81 0.85
CA THR A 107 3.92 -5.77 1.39
C THR A 107 4.58 -6.81 2.29
N SER A 108 3.82 -7.31 3.26
CA SER A 108 4.16 -8.51 4.03
C SER A 108 3.56 -9.77 3.40
N ASN A 109 2.78 -9.66 2.33
CA ASN A 109 2.10 -10.79 1.71
C ASN A 109 2.23 -10.77 0.18
N VAL A 110 3.43 -11.11 -0.28
CA VAL A 110 3.77 -11.11 -1.71
C VAL A 110 2.84 -12.01 -2.53
N THR A 111 2.47 -13.17 -1.98
CA THR A 111 1.62 -14.13 -2.69
C THR A 111 0.26 -13.55 -3.05
N HIS A 112 -0.41 -12.89 -2.10
CA HIS A 112 -1.71 -12.26 -2.35
C HIS A 112 -1.61 -11.12 -3.35
N ILE A 113 -0.61 -10.28 -3.18
CA ILE A 113 -0.39 -9.14 -4.09
C ILE A 113 -0.11 -9.63 -5.51
N ARG A 114 0.74 -10.65 -5.64
CA ARG A 114 1.09 -11.20 -6.94
C ARG A 114 -0.11 -11.85 -7.65
N LYS A 115 -0.96 -12.54 -6.90
CA LYS A 115 -2.20 -13.12 -7.44
C LYS A 115 -3.07 -12.05 -8.11
N VAL A 116 -3.26 -10.93 -7.43
CA VAL A 116 -4.10 -9.83 -7.95
C VAL A 116 -3.41 -9.14 -9.13
N ALA A 117 -2.11 -8.88 -9.02
CA ALA A 117 -1.34 -8.26 -10.11
C ALA A 117 -1.36 -9.12 -11.38
N ASP A 118 -1.21 -10.43 -11.24
CA ASP A 118 -1.24 -11.36 -12.38
C ASP A 118 -2.62 -11.36 -13.06
N ALA A 119 -3.70 -11.32 -12.28
CA ALA A 119 -5.06 -11.21 -12.83
C ALA A 119 -5.27 -9.92 -13.62
N ALA A 120 -4.62 -8.84 -13.20
CA ALA A 120 -4.64 -7.56 -13.90
C ALA A 120 -3.65 -7.49 -15.06
N ARG A 121 -2.84 -8.54 -15.26
CA ARG A 121 -1.76 -8.59 -16.26
C ARG A 121 -0.76 -7.45 -16.07
N ALA A 122 -0.51 -7.09 -14.83
CA ALA A 122 0.41 -6.00 -14.48
C ALA A 122 1.73 -6.56 -13.97
N VAL A 123 2.83 -5.93 -14.38
CA VAL A 123 4.15 -6.20 -13.86
C VAL A 123 4.49 -5.08 -12.89
N LEU A 124 4.55 -5.42 -11.60
CA LEU A 124 4.81 -4.48 -10.53
C LEU A 124 6.08 -4.87 -9.77
N ARG A 125 6.83 -3.87 -9.34
CA ARG A 125 7.91 -4.12 -8.38
C ARG A 125 7.28 -4.33 -7.01
N ILE A 126 7.68 -5.41 -6.35
CA ILE A 126 7.18 -5.78 -5.04
C ILE A 126 8.34 -5.87 -4.08
N GLU A 127 8.27 -5.11 -3.00
CA GLU A 127 9.25 -5.11 -1.93
C GLU A 127 8.65 -5.83 -0.73
N SER A 128 9.26 -6.94 -0.37
CA SER A 128 8.81 -7.76 0.77
C SER A 128 9.41 -7.27 2.08
N ILE A 129 8.60 -7.25 3.09
CA ILE A 129 9.04 -6.96 4.45
C ILE A 129 8.69 -8.08 5.41
#